data_7dc6b4248df68b99704b86700b45f5ed
#
_entry.id   7dc6b4248df68b99704b86700b45f5ed
#
_cell.length_a   1.000
_cell.length_b   1.000
_cell.length_c   1.000
_cell.angle_alpha   90.00
_cell.angle_beta   90.00
_cell.angle_gamma   90.00
#
_symmetry.space_group_name_H-M   'P 1'
#
loop_
_entity.id
_entity.type
_entity.pdbx_description
1 polymer ?
#
loop_
_entity_poly.entity_id
_entity_poly.type
_entity_poly.pdbx_seq_one_letter_code
_entity_poly.pdbx_strand_id
1 'polypeptide(L)'
;MRNNNHNKTYLVLLADRKNARLFTLFKGSVSSYFEFSKNDVPQKVKHGDNTWDAQDKINRHIQVHLHEHLKSLSERVKKYVKENPIDAILVGGHKDLHEKVKEHLPYPLSRKVIGNFVTGLKLPLNVISQKALNEIEKLESKRLGVNAM
;
A
#
# COMPACT_ATOMS: atom_id res chain seq x y z
N MET A 1 -8.82 -3.88 -28.43
CA MET A 1 -8.83 -3.77 -27.97
C MET A 1 -8.65 -3.42 -27.17
N ARG A 2 -8.69 -3.28 -26.80
CA ARG A 2 -8.49 -3.03 -26.14
C ARG A 2 -8.25 -2.64 -25.21
N ASN A 3 -8.44 -2.23 -24.76
CA ASN A 3 -7.81 -1.88 -23.77
C ASN A 3 -8.57 -1.23 -22.78
N ASN A 4 -9.30 -1.86 -22.01
CA ASN A 4 -10.06 -1.31 -20.95
C ASN A 4 -9.22 -0.71 -19.90
N ASN A 5 -8.00 -1.09 -19.81
CA ASN A 5 -7.12 -0.56 -18.79
C ASN A 5 -6.91 0.90 -18.93
N HIS A 6 -7.01 1.44 -20.13
CA HIS A 6 -6.76 2.84 -20.33
C HIS A 6 -7.82 3.74 -19.71
N ASN A 7 -8.98 3.20 -19.43
CA ASN A 7 -10.03 4.01 -18.84
C ASN A 7 -10.23 3.76 -17.36
N LYS A 8 -9.45 2.92 -16.78
CA LYS A 8 -9.59 2.61 -15.37
C LYS A 8 -8.62 3.41 -14.53
N THR A 9 -9.06 3.79 -13.36
CA THR A 9 -8.19 4.46 -12.39
C THR A 9 -7.78 3.44 -11.35
N TYR A 10 -6.48 3.30 -11.16
CA TYR A 10 -5.96 2.36 -10.19
C TYR A 10 -5.35 3.12 -9.02
N LEU A 11 -5.65 2.70 -7.83
CA LEU A 11 -5.01 3.25 -6.66
C LEU A 11 -3.88 2.32 -6.28
N VAL A 12 -2.67 2.84 -6.20
CA VAL A 12 -1.51 2.07 -5.76
C VAL A 12 -1.23 2.49 -4.33
N LEU A 13 -1.21 1.52 -3.44
CA LEU A 13 -1.13 1.78 -2.03
C LEU A 13 0.12 1.09 -1.51
N LEU A 14 1.07 1.83 -1.03
CA LEU A 14 2.33 1.28 -0.55
C LEU A 14 2.47 1.54 0.94
N ALA A 15 2.95 0.57 1.65
CA ALA A 15 3.16 0.74 3.09
C ALA A 15 4.36 -0.02 3.58
N ASP A 16 5.08 0.58 4.50
CA ASP A 16 6.04 -0.15 5.30
C ASP A 16 5.63 0.12 6.75
N ARG A 17 6.48 -0.16 7.71
CA ARG A 17 6.07 -0.08 9.10
C ARG A 17 5.87 1.34 9.59
N LYS A 18 6.40 2.32 8.90
CA LYS A 18 6.26 3.69 9.32
C LYS A 18 5.71 4.61 8.27
N ASN A 19 5.85 4.26 7.03
CA ASN A 19 5.53 5.16 5.94
C ASN A 19 4.50 4.59 5.02
N ALA A 20 3.82 5.46 4.31
CA ALA A 20 2.86 5.03 3.31
C ALA A 20 2.87 6.02 2.16
N ARG A 21 2.64 5.51 0.97
CA ARG A 21 2.54 6.34 -0.22
C ARG A 21 1.32 5.87 -1.00
N LEU A 22 0.56 6.81 -1.51
CA LEU A 22 -0.61 6.48 -2.30
C LEU A 22 -0.51 7.27 -3.57
N PHE A 23 -0.82 6.66 -4.67
CA PHE A 23 -0.94 7.43 -5.89
C PHE A 23 -1.94 6.74 -6.80
N THR A 24 -2.51 7.49 -7.72
CA THR A 24 -3.43 6.93 -8.67
C THR A 24 -2.82 6.93 -10.04
N LEU A 25 -3.11 5.88 -10.79
CA LEU A 25 -2.65 5.77 -12.15
C LEU A 25 -3.87 5.80 -13.05
N PHE A 26 -3.83 6.67 -14.05
CA PHE A 26 -4.88 6.75 -15.01
C PHE A 26 -4.23 6.91 -16.38
N LYS A 27 -4.59 6.06 -17.30
CA LYS A 27 -4.01 6.07 -18.64
C LYS A 27 -2.49 5.97 -18.62
N GLY A 28 -1.99 5.18 -17.69
CA GLY A 28 -0.56 4.91 -17.60
C GLY A 28 0.26 6.00 -16.92
N SER A 29 -0.38 7.01 -16.37
CA SER A 29 0.35 8.09 -15.73
C SER A 29 -0.13 8.32 -14.33
N VAL A 30 0.75 8.85 -13.49
CA VAL A 30 0.38 9.17 -12.12
C VAL A 30 -0.48 10.44 -12.17
N SER A 31 -1.69 10.35 -11.68
CA SER A 31 -2.58 11.50 -11.69
C SER A 31 -2.70 12.19 -10.35
N SER A 32 -2.37 11.55 -9.26
CA SER A 32 -2.29 12.24 -7.98
C SER A 32 -1.37 11.45 -7.08
N TYR A 33 -0.84 12.10 -6.07
CA TYR A 33 0.16 11.47 -5.22
C TYR A 33 0.05 12.00 -3.81
N PHE A 34 0.22 11.15 -2.83
CA PHE A 34 0.13 11.54 -1.45
C PHE A 34 1.01 10.61 -0.62
N GLU A 35 1.68 11.13 0.37
CA GLU A 35 2.46 10.28 1.25
C GLU A 35 2.39 10.78 2.67
N PHE A 36 2.58 9.91 3.62
CA PHE A 36 2.65 10.31 5.01
C PHE A 36 3.48 9.29 5.78
N SER A 37 3.92 9.70 6.93
CA SER A 37 4.65 8.80 7.80
C SER A 37 4.15 8.96 9.21
N LYS A 38 4.31 7.91 9.99
CA LYS A 38 3.87 7.93 11.34
C LYS A 38 5.10 8.24 12.16
N ASN A 39 5.19 9.44 12.66
CA ASN A 39 6.37 9.84 13.39
C ASN A 39 6.35 9.47 14.81
N ASP A 40 5.28 8.99 15.36
CA ASP A 40 5.22 8.70 16.77
C ASP A 40 5.61 7.27 17.07
N VAL A 41 6.16 6.54 16.15
CA VAL A 41 6.63 5.21 16.44
C VAL A 41 7.92 5.36 17.27
N PRO A 42 8.02 4.77 18.41
CA PRO A 42 9.19 4.93 19.22
C PRO A 42 10.42 4.41 18.55
N GLN A 43 11.40 5.25 18.41
CA GLN A 43 12.57 4.87 17.76
C GLN A 43 13.48 4.28 18.69
N LYS A 44 13.55 4.68 19.87
CA LYS A 44 14.45 4.21 20.73
C LYS A 44 14.07 4.44 22.06
N VAL A 45 14.21 3.55 22.80
CA VAL A 45 13.88 3.72 24.10
C VAL A 45 15.13 3.75 24.77
N LYS A 46 15.41 4.67 25.43
CA LYS A 46 16.55 4.74 25.95
C LYS A 46 16.63 4.32 27.22
N HIS A 47 17.12 3.57 27.60
CA HIS A 47 17.29 3.25 28.79
C HIS A 47 18.04 2.35 29.08
N GLY A 48 18.38 2.37 29.48
CA GLY A 48 19.30 1.80 29.94
C GLY A 48 19.18 0.50 30.36
N ASP A 49 18.34 0.05 30.80
CA ASP A 49 18.27 -1.10 31.33
C ASP A 49 17.92 -2.06 30.47
N ASN A 50 18.36 -2.80 29.96
CA ASN A 50 18.03 -3.68 29.15
C ASN A 50 17.59 -4.85 29.70
N THR A 51 16.62 -5.00 30.23
CA THR A 51 16.12 -6.21 30.72
C THR A 51 15.26 -6.83 29.68
N TRP A 52 14.87 -8.07 29.90
CA TRP A 52 13.97 -8.74 29.03
C TRP A 52 12.65 -8.05 29.01
N ASP A 53 12.18 -7.55 30.15
CA ASP A 53 10.91 -6.85 30.20
C ASP A 53 10.94 -5.64 29.32
N ALA A 54 12.04 -4.94 29.28
CA ALA A 54 12.15 -3.77 28.44
C ALA A 54 12.02 -4.15 26.98
N GLN A 55 12.65 -5.26 26.60
CA GLN A 55 12.60 -5.69 25.23
C GLN A 55 11.18 -6.11 24.85
N ASP A 56 10.49 -6.79 25.73
CA ASP A 56 9.13 -7.19 25.46
C ASP A 56 8.22 -5.98 25.32
N LYS A 57 8.41 -4.97 26.14
CA LYS A 57 7.62 -3.77 26.05
C LYS A 57 7.88 -3.05 24.74
N ILE A 58 9.11 -3.02 24.30
CA ILE A 58 9.45 -2.39 23.04
C ILE A 58 8.76 -3.13 21.91
N ASN A 59 8.78 -4.43 21.91
CA ASN A 59 8.17 -5.22 20.86
C ASN A 59 6.67 -5.02 20.83
N ARG A 60 6.02 -4.96 21.97
CA ARG A 60 4.59 -4.74 21.99
C ARG A 60 4.24 -3.35 21.48
N HIS A 61 5.05 -2.36 21.85
CA HIS A 61 4.83 -1.02 21.37
C HIS A 61 4.93 -0.96 19.84
N ILE A 62 5.91 -1.64 19.28
CA ILE A 62 6.10 -1.63 17.85
C ILE A 62 4.88 -2.25 17.16
N GLN A 63 4.33 -3.32 17.70
CA GLN A 63 3.19 -3.95 17.09
C GLN A 63 1.95 -3.09 17.18
N VAL A 64 1.75 -2.43 18.31
CA VAL A 64 0.61 -1.55 18.48
C VAL A 64 0.72 -0.39 17.49
N HIS A 65 1.92 0.15 17.35
CA HIS A 65 2.09 1.26 16.42
C HIS A 65 1.92 0.84 14.98
N LEU A 66 2.28 -0.37 14.63
CA LEU A 66 2.05 -0.87 13.30
C LEU A 66 0.55 -0.96 13.03
N HIS A 67 -0.20 -1.50 13.98
CA HIS A 67 -1.64 -1.59 13.83
C HIS A 67 -2.25 -0.19 13.65
N GLU A 68 -1.81 0.76 14.45
CA GLU A 68 -2.32 2.11 14.34
C GLU A 68 -1.92 2.78 13.06
N HIS A 69 -0.72 2.48 12.59
CA HIS A 69 -0.26 3.02 11.31
C HIS A 69 -1.15 2.50 10.19
N LEU A 70 -1.43 1.21 10.18
CA LEU A 70 -2.25 0.63 9.13
C LEU A 70 -3.71 1.07 9.23
N LYS A 71 -4.19 1.27 10.45
CA LYS A 71 -5.53 1.78 10.65
C LYS A 71 -5.63 3.21 10.12
N SER A 72 -4.62 4.02 10.41
CA SER A 72 -4.57 5.39 9.92
C SER A 72 -4.50 5.41 8.40
N LEU A 73 -3.73 4.51 7.81
CA LEU A 73 -3.64 4.41 6.39
C LEU A 73 -5.00 4.06 5.79
N SER A 74 -5.69 3.12 6.41
CA SER A 74 -7.00 2.70 5.94
C SER A 74 -7.98 3.86 5.93
N GLU A 75 -7.95 4.68 6.98
CA GLU A 75 -8.85 5.81 7.06
C GLU A 75 -8.53 6.87 6.03
N ARG A 76 -7.25 7.06 5.74
CA ARG A 76 -6.87 8.02 4.71
C ARG A 76 -7.28 7.52 3.33
N VAL A 77 -7.16 6.23 3.09
CA VAL A 77 -7.58 5.64 1.84
C VAL A 77 -9.08 5.81 1.67
N LYS A 78 -9.82 5.55 2.74
CA LYS A 78 -11.27 5.66 2.69
C LYS A 78 -11.69 7.09 2.34
N LYS A 79 -11.05 8.07 2.94
CA LYS A 79 -11.35 9.46 2.66
C LYS A 79 -10.94 9.84 1.26
N TYR A 80 -9.78 9.38 0.83
CA TYR A 80 -9.26 9.70 -0.49
C TYR A 80 -10.18 9.16 -1.57
N VAL A 81 -10.66 7.95 -1.40
CA VAL A 81 -11.48 7.31 -2.41
C VAL A 81 -12.86 7.98 -2.51
N LYS A 82 -13.33 8.58 -1.42
CA LYS A 82 -14.59 9.28 -1.51
C LYS A 82 -14.48 10.44 -2.47
N GLU A 83 -13.34 11.08 -2.52
CA GLU A 83 -13.16 12.24 -3.38
C GLU A 83 -12.55 11.89 -4.72
N ASN A 84 -11.96 10.73 -4.83
CA ASN A 84 -11.27 10.32 -6.04
C ASN A 84 -11.66 8.90 -6.36
N PRO A 85 -12.73 8.70 -7.09
CA PRO A 85 -13.20 7.33 -7.37
C PRO A 85 -12.15 6.49 -8.08
N ILE A 86 -12.07 5.25 -7.70
CA ILE A 86 -11.11 4.35 -8.28
C ILE A 86 -11.78 3.06 -8.69
N ASP A 87 -11.16 2.33 -9.60
CA ASP A 87 -11.72 1.08 -10.09
C ASP A 87 -11.05 -0.13 -9.45
N ALA A 88 -9.80 -0.03 -9.11
CA ALA A 88 -9.07 -1.17 -8.53
C ALA A 88 -7.93 -0.68 -7.67
N ILE A 89 -7.45 -1.53 -6.79
CA ILE A 89 -6.37 -1.20 -5.87
C ILE A 89 -5.25 -2.20 -6.05
N LEU A 90 -4.03 -1.72 -6.09
CA LEU A 90 -2.85 -2.57 -6.10
C LEU A 90 -2.05 -2.24 -4.85
N VAL A 91 -1.71 -3.24 -4.06
CA VAL A 91 -0.98 -3.05 -2.81
C VAL A 91 0.49 -3.35 -3.05
N GLY A 92 1.36 -2.49 -2.60
CA GLY A 92 2.79 -2.70 -2.76
C GLY A 92 3.55 -2.46 -1.49
N GLY A 93 4.85 -2.69 -1.55
CA GLY A 93 5.71 -2.48 -0.41
C GLY A 93 6.28 -3.79 0.07
N HIS A 94 6.49 -3.89 1.37
CA HIS A 94 7.09 -5.04 1.94
C HIS A 94 6.16 -6.23 1.85
N LYS A 95 6.67 -7.33 1.45
CA LYS A 95 5.86 -8.52 1.23
C LYS A 95 5.05 -8.93 2.44
N ASP A 96 5.64 -8.91 3.61
CA ASP A 96 4.96 -9.38 4.81
C ASP A 96 3.88 -8.42 5.28
N LEU A 97 3.73 -7.27 4.68
CA LEU A 97 2.68 -6.35 5.07
C LEU A 97 1.51 -6.34 4.08
N HIS A 98 1.63 -7.03 2.95
CA HIS A 98 0.58 -6.99 1.95
C HIS A 98 -0.78 -7.45 2.50
N GLU A 99 -0.80 -8.57 3.17
CA GLU A 99 -2.05 -9.07 3.73
C GLU A 99 -2.55 -8.18 4.85
N LYS A 100 -1.66 -7.66 5.66
CA LYS A 100 -2.08 -6.82 6.76
C LYS A 100 -2.70 -5.52 6.25
N VAL A 101 -2.16 -4.96 5.20
CA VAL A 101 -2.73 -3.77 4.60
C VAL A 101 -4.13 -4.09 4.08
N LYS A 102 -4.29 -5.20 3.39
CA LYS A 102 -5.56 -5.57 2.84
C LYS A 102 -6.58 -5.79 3.94
N GLU A 103 -6.18 -6.41 5.02
CA GLU A 103 -7.08 -6.69 6.13
C GLU A 103 -7.56 -5.43 6.81
N HIS A 104 -6.79 -4.36 6.75
CA HIS A 104 -7.20 -3.12 7.38
C HIS A 104 -8.08 -2.25 6.49
N LEU A 105 -8.24 -2.62 5.23
CA LEU A 105 -9.10 -1.83 4.35
C LEU A 105 -10.56 -2.17 4.62
N PRO A 106 -11.45 -1.20 4.57
CA PRO A 106 -12.87 -1.48 4.79
C PRO A 106 -13.41 -2.38 3.69
N TYR A 107 -14.46 -3.11 4.03
CA TYR A 107 -14.99 -4.14 3.16
C TYR A 107 -15.18 -3.76 1.71
N PRO A 108 -15.80 -2.68 1.35
CA PRO A 108 -15.97 -2.45 -0.08
C PRO A 108 -14.65 -2.24 -0.79
N LEU A 109 -13.70 -1.62 -0.13
CA LEU A 109 -12.41 -1.35 -0.76
C LEU A 109 -11.54 -2.60 -0.81
N SER A 110 -11.64 -3.44 0.20
CA SER A 110 -10.80 -4.64 0.21
C SER A 110 -11.14 -5.54 -0.98
N ARG A 111 -12.36 -5.47 -1.49
CA ARG A 111 -12.73 -6.28 -2.63
C ARG A 111 -12.18 -5.72 -3.94
N LYS A 112 -11.71 -4.50 -3.94
CA LYS A 112 -11.14 -3.92 -5.14
C LYS A 112 -9.66 -4.21 -5.30
N VAL A 113 -9.06 -4.88 -4.34
CA VAL A 113 -7.63 -5.20 -4.41
C VAL A 113 -7.43 -6.30 -5.45
N ILE A 114 -6.68 -6.01 -6.48
CA ILE A 114 -6.48 -6.96 -7.56
C ILE A 114 -5.16 -7.72 -7.46
N GLY A 115 -4.25 -7.26 -6.64
CA GLY A 115 -2.98 -7.97 -6.49
C GLY A 115 -2.02 -7.17 -5.65
N ASN A 116 -0.78 -7.62 -5.63
CA ASN A 116 0.24 -6.93 -4.86
C ASN A 116 1.60 -7.07 -5.54
N PHE A 117 2.54 -6.26 -5.14
CA PHE A 117 3.90 -6.35 -5.68
C PHE A 117 4.88 -5.87 -4.62
N VAL A 118 6.11 -6.31 -4.73
CA VAL A 118 7.14 -5.97 -3.77
C VAL A 118 7.93 -4.80 -4.29
N THR A 119 8.11 -3.77 -3.47
CA THR A 119 8.90 -2.63 -3.86
C THR A 119 9.39 -1.91 -2.60
N GLY A 120 10.49 -1.20 -2.72
CA GLY A 120 10.93 -0.35 -1.63
C GLY A 120 10.18 0.97 -1.70
N LEU A 121 9.78 1.48 -0.57
CA LEU A 121 9.03 2.72 -0.53
C LEU A 121 9.87 3.93 -0.83
N LYS A 122 11.17 3.83 -0.69
CA LYS A 122 12.03 4.98 -0.91
C LYS A 122 12.49 5.14 -2.34
N LEU A 123 12.08 4.23 -3.20
CA LEU A 123 12.45 4.36 -4.60
C LEU A 123 11.75 5.56 -5.23
N PRO A 124 12.30 6.12 -6.28
CA PRO A 124 11.64 7.25 -6.94
C PRO A 124 10.26 6.86 -7.45
N LEU A 125 9.36 7.82 -7.45
CA LEU A 125 7.99 7.56 -7.85
C LEU A 125 7.89 7.00 -9.27
N ASN A 126 8.71 7.48 -10.18
CA ASN A 126 8.66 6.98 -11.54
C ASN A 126 9.07 5.51 -11.63
N VAL A 127 9.97 5.06 -10.75
CA VAL A 127 10.35 3.65 -10.74
C VAL A 127 9.22 2.81 -10.17
N ILE A 128 8.64 3.28 -9.08
CA ILE A 128 7.54 2.53 -8.46
C ILE A 128 6.33 2.49 -9.37
N SER A 129 6.03 3.59 -10.03
CA SER A 129 4.86 3.61 -10.91
C SER A 129 5.06 2.68 -12.11
N GLN A 130 6.28 2.55 -12.60
CA GLN A 130 6.54 1.62 -13.68
C GLN A 130 6.38 0.17 -13.22
N LYS A 131 6.84 -0.14 -12.02
CA LYS A 131 6.64 -1.47 -11.46
C LYS A 131 5.16 -1.77 -11.30
N ALA A 132 4.40 -0.79 -10.84
CA ALA A 132 2.97 -0.96 -10.65
C ALA A 132 2.28 -1.18 -11.98
N LEU A 133 2.65 -0.43 -13.00
CA LEU A 133 2.04 -0.60 -14.32
C LEU A 133 2.33 -1.98 -14.89
N ASN A 134 3.55 -2.45 -14.71
CA ASN A 134 3.90 -3.78 -15.19
C ASN A 134 3.06 -4.83 -14.50
N GLU A 135 2.85 -4.67 -13.21
CA GLU A 135 2.05 -5.64 -12.47
C GLU A 135 0.58 -5.57 -12.88
N ILE A 136 0.07 -4.37 -13.10
CA ILE A 136 -1.30 -4.21 -13.52
C ILE A 136 -1.50 -4.87 -14.88
N GLU A 137 -0.57 -4.70 -15.78
CA GLU A 137 -0.69 -5.32 -17.10
C GLU A 137 -0.72 -6.83 -17.01
N LYS A 138 0.09 -7.40 -16.13
CA LYS A 138 0.09 -8.82 -15.96
C LYS A 138 -1.24 -9.30 -15.38
N LEU A 139 -1.76 -8.59 -14.41
CA LEU A 139 -2.99 -9.00 -13.76
C LEU A 139 -4.19 -8.85 -14.69
N GLU A 140 -4.21 -7.79 -15.46
CA GLU A 140 -5.33 -7.58 -16.37
C GLU A 140 -5.30 -8.57 -17.53
N SER A 141 -4.12 -8.92 -18.00
CA SER A 141 -4.01 -9.93 -19.03
C SER A 141 -4.54 -11.26 -18.55
N LYS A 142 -4.21 -11.61 -17.29
CA LYS A 142 -4.71 -12.83 -16.75
C LYS A 142 -6.21 -12.81 -16.61
N ARG A 143 -6.76 -11.71 -16.13
CA ARG A 143 -8.20 -11.62 -15.97
C ARG A 143 -8.92 -11.77 -17.28
N LEU A 144 -8.35 -11.25 -18.34
CA LEU A 144 -8.99 -11.33 -19.63
C LEU A 144 -8.68 -12.64 -20.35
N GLY A 145 -7.82 -13.44 -19.80
CA GLY A 145 -7.45 -14.70 -20.42
C GLY A 145 -6.62 -14.52 -21.67
N VAL A 146 -6.07 -13.33 -21.85
CA VAL A 146 -5.41 -13.06 -23.05
C VAL A 146 -4.11 -13.75 -23.20
N ASN A 147 -3.53 -14.09 -22.18
CA ASN A 147 -2.22 -14.57 -22.27
C ASN A 147 -2.21 -15.97 -22.60
N ALA A 148 -3.19 -16.45 -22.89
CA ALA A 148 -3.22 -17.73 -23.10
C ALA A 148 -2.40 -18.10 -24.17
N MET A 149 -1.98 -18.29 -24.47
CA MET A 149 -1.42 -18.50 -25.43
C MET A 149 -0.64 -18.68 -25.55
#